data_aa55566f1692426298142b68adc91879
#
_entry.id   aa55566f1692426298142b68adc91879
#
_cell.length_a   1.000
_cell.length_b   1.000
_cell.length_c   1.000
_cell.angle_alpha   90.00
_cell.angle_beta   90.00
_cell.angle_gamma   90.00
#
_symmetry.space_group_name_H-M   'P 1'
#
loop_
_entity.id
_entity.type
_entity.pdbx_description
1 polymer ?
#
loop_
_entity_poly.entity_id
_entity_poly.type
_entity_poly.pdbx_seq_one_letter_code
_entity_poly.pdbx_strand_id
1 'polypeptide(L)'
;VLSGSIEISDVERDAAYHCLLDALSCAFQSLQHAACTRLLGPVVPGATMTFGARVPGTSFQLDPAQAAFSLGTMIGWLNQQDAAFATRCGHLADTIGAVLSVADYQARKALAEGRAPATVRDVLDSLVHTGAAMQTPNDESQRATAVNVDRCDSARIACAATVASMLDASPTQIALAQRLAAAASRVNGDAVTPPPWWLGEANARGVRIALLARSTFLEAPAAAPDEHFLQARGSLDLLPAAVVAHSLDMAAAGRIRDRFLASVTTHFPPVQAEKIKAAILDRTRMDALPINELISLTVRN
;
A
#
# COMPACT_ATOMS: atom_id res chain seq x y z
N VAL A 1 20.25 -7.28 6.20
CA VAL A 1 20.08 -8.71 5.93
C VAL A 1 19.02 -9.20 6.88
N LEU A 2 17.77 -9.27 6.42
CA LEU A 2 16.74 -10.09 7.06
C LEU A 2 17.14 -11.54 6.79
N SER A 3 18.12 -12.04 7.55
CA SER A 3 18.63 -13.42 7.48
C SER A 3 17.72 -14.37 8.25
N GLY A 4 16.49 -14.37 7.92
CA GLY A 4 15.49 -15.35 8.19
C GLY A 4 14.44 -15.14 7.14
N SER A 5 14.46 -15.91 6.07
CA SER A 5 13.35 -15.95 5.12
C SER A 5 12.12 -16.37 5.92
N ILE A 6 11.29 -15.39 6.31
CA ILE A 6 9.97 -15.70 6.84
C ILE A 6 9.23 -16.35 5.69
N GLU A 7 8.97 -17.65 5.83
CA GLU A 7 8.23 -18.40 4.82
C GLU A 7 6.78 -17.91 4.85
N ILE A 8 6.40 -17.17 3.82
CA ILE A 8 5.03 -16.66 3.67
C ILE A 8 4.14 -17.82 3.26
N SER A 9 3.12 -18.08 4.05
CA SER A 9 2.15 -19.15 3.78
C SER A 9 1.18 -18.74 2.66
N ASP A 10 0.58 -19.74 2.00
CA ASP A 10 -0.45 -19.48 0.99
C ASP A 10 -1.70 -18.80 1.60
N VAL A 11 -1.99 -19.03 2.88
CA VAL A 11 -3.10 -18.37 3.60
C VAL A 11 -2.85 -16.87 3.73
N GLU A 12 -1.63 -16.46 4.03
CA GLU A 12 -1.25 -15.05 4.14
C GLU A 12 -1.30 -14.35 2.79
N ARG A 13 -0.82 -15.01 1.72
CA ARG A 13 -0.94 -14.48 0.36
C ARG A 13 -2.38 -14.35 -0.07
N ASP A 14 -3.23 -15.31 0.30
CA ASP A 14 -4.65 -15.26 -0.01
C ASP A 14 -5.35 -14.10 0.71
N ALA A 15 -4.99 -13.83 1.94
CA ALA A 15 -5.46 -12.66 2.67
C ALA A 15 -5.01 -11.35 1.99
N ALA A 16 -3.74 -11.24 1.58
CA ALA A 16 -3.21 -10.09 0.86
C ALA A 16 -3.89 -9.89 -0.50
N TYR A 17 -4.19 -10.99 -1.21
CA TYR A 17 -4.95 -10.96 -2.46
C TYR A 17 -6.35 -10.38 -2.27
N HIS A 18 -7.10 -10.84 -1.29
CA HIS A 18 -8.44 -10.31 -1.01
C HIS A 18 -8.39 -8.85 -0.57
N CYS A 19 -7.37 -8.48 0.20
CA CYS A 19 -7.13 -7.08 0.58
C CYS A 19 -6.86 -6.19 -0.65
N LEU A 20 -6.09 -6.68 -1.61
CA LEU A 20 -5.85 -6.00 -2.88
C LEU A 20 -7.15 -5.81 -3.68
N LEU A 21 -7.99 -6.86 -3.79
CA LEU A 21 -9.28 -6.75 -4.47
C LEU A 21 -10.22 -5.75 -3.80
N ASP A 22 -10.26 -5.77 -2.47
CA ASP A 22 -11.07 -4.84 -1.69
C ASP A 22 -10.65 -3.39 -1.91
N ALA A 23 -9.35 -3.11 -1.81
CA ALA A 23 -8.78 -1.79 -2.03
C ALA A 23 -9.02 -1.28 -3.46
N LEU A 24 -8.83 -2.13 -4.48
CA LEU A 24 -9.12 -1.77 -5.87
C LEU A 24 -10.62 -1.54 -6.11
N SER A 25 -11.49 -2.29 -5.44
CA SER A 25 -12.94 -2.05 -5.50
C SER A 25 -13.30 -0.65 -5.00
N CYS A 26 -12.75 -0.27 -3.83
CA CYS A 26 -12.94 1.07 -3.27
C CYS A 26 -12.40 2.15 -4.21
N ALA A 27 -11.20 1.90 -4.77
CA ALA A 27 -10.58 2.83 -5.72
C ALA A 27 -11.44 3.05 -6.96
N PHE A 28 -11.96 2.01 -7.60
CA PHE A 28 -12.77 2.16 -8.81
C PHE A 28 -14.13 2.82 -8.51
N GLN A 29 -14.76 2.50 -7.39
CA GLN A 29 -16.01 3.14 -6.98
C GLN A 29 -15.82 4.63 -6.68
N SER A 30 -14.69 5.03 -6.08
CA SER A 30 -14.40 6.43 -5.76
C SER A 30 -14.33 7.33 -6.99
N LEU A 31 -14.03 6.77 -8.16
CA LEU A 31 -13.96 7.51 -9.43
C LEU A 31 -15.33 8.02 -9.94
N GLN A 32 -16.42 7.58 -9.33
CA GLN A 32 -17.76 8.14 -9.58
C GLN A 32 -17.98 9.46 -8.83
N HIS A 33 -17.08 9.83 -7.90
CA HIS A 33 -17.18 11.04 -7.09
C HIS A 33 -16.32 12.16 -7.67
N ALA A 34 -16.95 13.19 -8.23
CA ALA A 34 -16.25 14.32 -8.82
C ALA A 34 -15.30 15.05 -7.85
N ALA A 35 -15.61 15.04 -6.54
CA ALA A 35 -14.72 15.59 -5.52
C ALA A 35 -13.43 14.78 -5.35
N CYS A 36 -13.48 13.44 -5.51
CA CYS A 36 -12.30 12.59 -5.52
C CYS A 36 -11.47 12.83 -6.79
N THR A 37 -12.10 12.72 -7.96
CA THR A 37 -11.40 12.79 -9.24
C THR A 37 -10.67 14.11 -9.48
N ARG A 38 -11.12 15.21 -8.90
CA ARG A 38 -10.44 16.53 -8.96
C ARG A 38 -9.10 16.56 -8.21
N LEU A 39 -8.87 15.65 -7.28
CA LEU A 39 -7.63 15.58 -6.52
C LEU A 39 -6.58 14.69 -7.20
N LEU A 40 -6.99 13.90 -8.19
CA LEU A 40 -6.14 12.92 -8.85
C LEU A 40 -5.30 13.57 -9.96
N GLY A 41 -4.18 12.92 -10.26
CA GLY A 41 -3.32 13.32 -11.38
C GLY A 41 -2.08 14.08 -10.95
N PRO A 42 -1.39 14.74 -11.90
CA PRO A 42 -0.16 15.46 -11.60
C PRO A 42 -0.42 16.74 -10.80
N VAL A 43 0.52 17.10 -9.92
CA VAL A 43 0.47 18.38 -9.19
C VAL A 43 0.53 19.56 -10.16
N VAL A 44 1.34 19.44 -11.19
CA VAL A 44 1.42 20.42 -12.27
C VAL A 44 0.65 19.88 -13.47
N PRO A 45 -0.41 20.55 -13.94
CA PRO A 45 -1.21 20.09 -15.07
C PRO A 45 -0.35 19.73 -16.29
N GLY A 46 -0.58 18.57 -16.88
CA GLY A 46 0.15 18.09 -18.04
C GLY A 46 1.51 17.44 -17.74
N ALA A 47 1.98 17.45 -16.48
CA ALA A 47 3.22 16.76 -16.13
C ALA A 47 3.03 15.23 -16.22
N THR A 48 3.97 14.57 -16.87
CA THR A 48 4.07 13.12 -16.99
C THR A 48 5.50 12.68 -16.70
N MET A 49 5.68 11.44 -16.30
CA MET A 49 7.00 10.86 -16.06
C MET A 49 7.24 9.68 -17.00
N THR A 50 8.35 9.70 -17.74
CA THR A 50 8.77 8.52 -18.52
C THR A 50 8.94 7.32 -17.59
N PHE A 51 8.36 6.18 -17.92
CA PHE A 51 8.25 4.99 -17.06
C PHE A 51 7.59 5.25 -15.69
N GLY A 52 6.87 6.36 -15.53
CA GLY A 52 6.17 6.67 -14.29
C GLY A 52 5.12 5.61 -13.93
N ALA A 53 4.74 5.60 -12.66
CA ALA A 53 3.70 4.72 -12.16
C ALA A 53 2.34 5.09 -12.75
N ARG A 54 1.56 4.10 -13.15
CA ARG A 54 0.21 4.30 -13.66
C ARG A 54 -0.80 4.14 -12.53
N VAL A 55 -1.83 4.97 -12.57
CA VAL A 55 -2.89 4.95 -11.58
C VAL A 55 -4.07 4.12 -12.10
N PRO A 56 -4.36 2.96 -11.48
CA PRO A 56 -5.49 2.10 -11.89
C PRO A 56 -6.80 2.87 -12.00
N GLY A 57 -7.60 2.57 -13.02
CA GLY A 57 -8.87 3.24 -13.28
C GLY A 57 -8.78 4.59 -13.99
N THR A 58 -7.57 5.11 -14.22
CA THR A 58 -7.32 6.40 -14.86
C THR A 58 -6.35 6.28 -16.04
N SER A 59 -6.09 7.38 -16.75
CA SER A 59 -5.05 7.50 -17.78
C SER A 59 -3.75 8.12 -17.24
N PHE A 60 -3.65 8.39 -15.96
CA PHE A 60 -2.49 9.07 -15.38
C PHE A 60 -1.26 8.19 -15.29
N GLN A 61 -0.10 8.77 -15.68
CA GLN A 61 1.22 8.20 -15.53
C GLN A 61 2.11 9.24 -14.83
N LEU A 62 2.45 8.99 -13.57
CA LEU A 62 2.98 9.96 -12.63
C LEU A 62 4.29 9.48 -11.99
N ASP A 63 4.99 10.35 -11.30
CA ASP A 63 6.01 9.90 -10.36
C ASP A 63 5.40 8.99 -9.28
N PRO A 64 6.19 8.06 -8.70
CA PRO A 64 5.63 7.06 -7.79
C PRO A 64 4.95 7.65 -6.56
N ALA A 65 5.41 8.80 -6.05
CA ALA A 65 4.80 9.41 -4.87
C ALA A 65 3.45 10.04 -5.23
N GLN A 66 3.34 10.70 -6.38
CA GLN A 66 2.06 11.28 -6.82
C GLN A 66 1.07 10.21 -7.27
N ALA A 67 1.54 9.10 -7.86
CA ALA A 67 0.70 7.94 -8.14
C ALA A 67 0.18 7.31 -6.84
N ALA A 68 1.02 7.19 -5.81
CA ALA A 68 0.65 6.71 -4.49
C ALA A 68 -0.37 7.65 -3.81
N PHE A 69 -0.23 8.98 -3.97
CA PHE A 69 -1.23 9.93 -3.52
C PHE A 69 -2.58 9.67 -4.18
N SER A 70 -2.59 9.59 -5.51
CA SER A 70 -3.83 9.40 -6.28
C SER A 70 -4.51 8.09 -5.90
N LEU A 71 -3.78 6.97 -5.91
CA LEU A 71 -4.35 5.65 -5.60
C LEU A 71 -4.77 5.54 -4.13
N GLY A 72 -3.96 6.03 -3.19
CA GLY A 72 -4.30 6.06 -1.77
C GLY A 72 -5.54 6.92 -1.48
N THR A 73 -5.68 8.06 -2.17
CA THR A 73 -6.90 8.90 -2.09
C THR A 73 -8.12 8.14 -2.56
N MET A 74 -8.03 7.44 -3.69
CA MET A 74 -9.13 6.63 -4.23
C MET A 74 -9.53 5.50 -3.27
N ILE A 75 -8.56 4.79 -2.69
CA ILE A 75 -8.80 3.69 -1.73
C ILE A 75 -9.48 4.21 -0.46
N GLY A 76 -9.00 5.33 0.09
CA GLY A 76 -9.50 5.90 1.34
C GLY A 76 -10.79 6.72 1.20
N TRP A 77 -11.21 7.09 -0.03
CA TRP A 77 -12.27 8.05 -0.26
C TRP A 77 -13.61 7.68 0.35
N LEU A 78 -14.04 6.45 0.17
CA LEU A 78 -15.34 5.99 0.62
C LEU A 78 -15.32 5.40 2.03
N ASN A 79 -14.13 5.13 2.58
CA ASN A 79 -13.95 4.44 3.86
C ASN A 79 -14.82 3.16 3.99
N GLN A 80 -15.04 2.47 2.87
CA GLN A 80 -15.97 1.32 2.74
C GLN A 80 -15.25 -0.04 2.78
N GLN A 81 -14.00 -0.07 3.25
CA GLN A 81 -13.28 -1.33 3.44
C GLN A 81 -14.10 -2.23 4.37
N ASP A 82 -14.16 -3.52 4.04
CA ASP A 82 -14.88 -4.48 4.91
C ASP A 82 -14.26 -4.43 6.32
N ALA A 83 -15.02 -3.86 7.27
CA ALA A 83 -14.53 -3.60 8.63
C ALA A 83 -14.13 -4.90 9.35
N ALA A 84 -14.82 -6.01 9.08
CA ALA A 84 -14.48 -7.31 9.65
C ALA A 84 -13.17 -7.84 9.09
N PHE A 85 -12.89 -7.56 7.81
CA PHE A 85 -11.66 -7.92 7.14
C PHE A 85 -10.51 -6.98 7.53
N ALA A 86 -10.75 -5.67 7.57
CA ALA A 86 -9.76 -4.67 8.01
C ALA A 86 -9.26 -4.92 9.44
N THR A 87 -10.14 -5.36 10.34
CA THR A 87 -9.76 -5.72 11.71
C THR A 87 -8.80 -6.93 11.75
N ARG A 88 -8.92 -7.84 10.81
CA ARG A 88 -8.09 -9.06 10.72
C ARG A 88 -6.78 -8.85 9.98
N CYS A 89 -6.79 -8.03 8.94
CA CYS A 89 -5.63 -7.76 8.09
C CYS A 89 -4.84 -6.50 8.51
N GLY A 90 -5.15 -5.89 9.65
CA GLY A 90 -4.37 -4.81 10.23
C GLY A 90 -4.18 -3.61 9.30
N HIS A 91 -5.22 -3.08 8.68
CA HIS A 91 -5.14 -1.91 7.79
C HIS A 91 -4.15 -2.05 6.60
N LEU A 92 -3.89 -3.29 6.16
CA LEU A 92 -3.02 -3.57 5.02
C LEU A 92 -3.41 -2.75 3.78
N ALA A 93 -4.71 -2.57 3.55
CA ALA A 93 -5.25 -1.75 2.47
C ALA A 93 -4.72 -0.30 2.48
N ASP A 94 -4.33 0.20 3.64
CA ASP A 94 -3.82 1.58 3.78
C ASP A 94 -2.47 1.79 3.10
N THR A 95 -1.73 0.73 2.76
CA THR A 95 -0.41 0.81 2.12
C THR A 95 -0.43 0.43 0.64
N ILE A 96 -1.53 -0.11 0.15
CA ILE A 96 -1.64 -0.62 -1.24
C ILE A 96 -1.34 0.47 -2.27
N GLY A 97 -1.75 1.72 -2.00
CA GLY A 97 -1.45 2.84 -2.88
C GLY A 97 0.04 3.03 -3.12
N ALA A 98 0.85 3.00 -2.07
CA ALA A 98 2.31 3.12 -2.15
C ALA A 98 2.95 1.90 -2.82
N VAL A 99 2.56 0.69 -2.37
CA VAL A 99 3.14 -0.58 -2.85
C VAL A 99 2.89 -0.76 -4.35
N LEU A 100 1.66 -0.61 -4.83
CA LEU A 100 1.34 -0.78 -6.25
C LEU A 100 2.02 0.29 -7.12
N SER A 101 2.05 1.54 -6.68
CA SER A 101 2.68 2.61 -7.45
C SER A 101 4.18 2.40 -7.60
N VAL A 102 4.86 1.99 -6.54
CA VAL A 102 6.30 1.70 -6.62
C VAL A 102 6.57 0.43 -7.40
N ALA A 103 5.75 -0.60 -7.25
CA ALA A 103 5.89 -1.86 -7.99
C ALA A 103 5.74 -1.65 -9.51
N ASP A 104 4.72 -0.89 -9.97
CA ASP A 104 4.54 -0.58 -11.39
C ASP A 104 5.71 0.25 -11.94
N TYR A 105 6.16 1.26 -11.19
CA TYR A 105 7.32 2.07 -11.56
C TYR A 105 8.58 1.21 -11.72
N GLN A 106 8.89 0.37 -10.75
CA GLN A 106 10.07 -0.49 -10.79
C GLN A 106 9.99 -1.53 -11.90
N ALA A 107 8.82 -2.15 -12.10
CA ALA A 107 8.62 -3.13 -13.15
C ALA A 107 8.83 -2.51 -14.54
N ARG A 108 8.28 -1.32 -14.78
CA ARG A 108 8.46 -0.59 -16.05
C ARG A 108 9.90 -0.14 -16.27
N LYS A 109 10.57 0.28 -15.21
CA LYS A 109 11.99 0.62 -15.27
C LYS A 109 12.84 -0.62 -15.55
N ALA A 110 12.57 -1.74 -14.89
CA ALA A 110 13.27 -3.01 -15.12
C ALA A 110 13.16 -3.45 -16.58
N LEU A 111 11.96 -3.39 -17.17
CA LEU A 111 11.74 -3.71 -18.58
C LEU A 111 12.54 -2.78 -19.51
N ALA A 112 12.57 -1.48 -19.23
CA ALA A 112 13.36 -0.53 -20.02
C ALA A 112 14.87 -0.79 -19.95
N GLU A 113 15.32 -1.41 -18.86
CA GLU A 113 16.72 -1.82 -18.63
C GLU A 113 16.99 -3.28 -19.07
N GLY A 114 16.04 -3.96 -19.69
CA GLY A 114 16.17 -5.36 -20.13
C GLY A 114 16.16 -6.38 -18.99
N ARG A 115 15.64 -6.03 -17.81
CA ARG A 115 15.52 -6.90 -16.65
C ARG A 115 14.09 -7.44 -16.48
N ALA A 116 13.97 -8.60 -15.85
CA ALA A 116 12.65 -9.14 -15.52
C ALA A 116 11.92 -8.25 -14.50
N PRO A 117 10.64 -7.94 -14.72
CA PRO A 117 9.83 -7.21 -13.76
C PRO A 117 9.39 -8.11 -12.61
N ALA A 118 9.05 -7.51 -11.47
CA ALA A 118 8.41 -8.21 -10.36
C ALA A 118 7.02 -8.73 -10.78
N THR A 119 6.62 -9.85 -10.21
CA THR A 119 5.32 -10.48 -10.42
C THR A 119 4.29 -9.97 -9.40
N VAL A 120 3.02 -10.28 -9.62
CA VAL A 120 1.96 -10.02 -8.63
C VAL A 120 2.24 -10.77 -7.33
N ARG A 121 2.78 -12.00 -7.39
CA ARG A 121 3.19 -12.75 -6.20
C ARG A 121 4.20 -11.99 -5.36
N ASP A 122 5.23 -11.40 -5.97
CA ASP A 122 6.23 -10.60 -5.26
C ASP A 122 5.60 -9.38 -4.56
N VAL A 123 4.59 -8.78 -5.19
CA VAL A 123 3.83 -7.67 -4.59
C VAL A 123 2.97 -8.14 -3.42
N LEU A 124 2.31 -9.28 -3.54
CA LEU A 124 1.53 -9.85 -2.43
C LEU A 124 2.44 -10.21 -1.24
N ASP A 125 3.61 -10.75 -1.50
CA ASP A 125 4.61 -11.03 -0.47
C ASP A 125 5.08 -9.73 0.22
N SER A 126 5.30 -8.66 -0.53
CA SER A 126 5.60 -7.33 0.03
C SER A 126 4.46 -6.79 0.90
N LEU A 127 3.21 -7.02 0.51
CA LEU A 127 2.04 -6.63 1.31
C LEU A 127 1.95 -7.44 2.61
N VAL A 128 2.23 -8.74 2.59
CA VAL A 128 2.26 -9.56 3.83
C VAL A 128 3.30 -9.03 4.81
N HIS A 129 4.50 -8.72 4.34
CA HIS A 129 5.54 -8.11 5.17
C HIS A 129 5.13 -6.76 5.74
N THR A 130 4.41 -5.95 4.96
CA THR A 130 3.85 -4.67 5.43
C THR A 130 2.83 -4.87 6.54
N GLY A 131 1.92 -5.83 6.36
CA GLY A 131 0.87 -6.15 7.35
C GLY A 131 1.47 -6.55 8.69
N ALA A 132 2.52 -7.35 8.69
CA ALA A 132 3.25 -7.72 9.90
C ALA A 132 3.84 -6.50 10.63
N ALA A 133 4.33 -5.51 9.89
CA ALA A 133 4.90 -4.28 10.44
C ALA A 133 3.85 -3.29 11.00
N MET A 134 2.57 -3.40 10.59
CA MET A 134 1.49 -2.50 11.03
C MET A 134 0.77 -2.97 12.30
N GLN A 135 1.05 -4.16 12.80
CA GLN A 135 0.32 -4.70 13.93
C GLN A 135 0.76 -4.03 15.23
N THR A 136 -0.22 -3.44 15.93
CA THR A 136 -0.05 -3.06 17.33
C THR A 136 -0.11 -4.31 18.20
N PRO A 137 0.66 -4.37 19.30
CA PRO A 137 0.62 -5.48 20.25
C PRO A 137 -0.82 -5.80 20.69
N ASN A 138 -1.17 -7.08 20.72
CA ASN A 138 -2.51 -7.56 21.11
C ASN A 138 -2.83 -7.43 22.61
N ASP A 139 -1.97 -6.80 23.38
CA ASP A 139 -2.14 -6.65 24.81
C ASP A 139 -3.07 -5.46 25.12
N GLU A 140 -4.24 -5.74 25.71
CA GLU A 140 -5.20 -4.71 26.17
C GLU A 140 -4.57 -3.73 27.18
N SER A 141 -3.57 -4.16 27.94
CA SER A 141 -2.85 -3.30 28.89
C SER A 141 -1.97 -2.27 28.15
N GLN A 142 -1.45 -2.61 26.97
CA GLN A 142 -0.69 -1.70 26.13
C GLN A 142 -1.59 -0.79 25.30
N ARG A 143 -2.83 -1.20 24.98
CA ARG A 143 -3.81 -0.33 24.31
C ARG A 143 -4.24 0.87 25.17
N ALA A 144 -4.28 0.71 26.48
CA ALA A 144 -4.67 1.78 27.42
C ALA A 144 -3.57 2.86 27.59
N THR A 145 -2.32 2.53 27.29
CA THR A 145 -1.17 3.44 27.37
C THR A 145 -0.62 3.85 25.99
N ALA A 146 -1.04 3.15 24.91
CA ALA A 146 -0.71 3.56 23.56
C ALA A 146 -1.39 4.90 23.27
N VAL A 147 -0.62 5.95 23.22
CA VAL A 147 -1.01 7.22 22.58
C VAL A 147 -1.73 6.85 21.29
N ASN A 148 -2.93 7.41 21.05
CA ASN A 148 -3.71 7.23 19.84
C ASN A 148 -2.83 7.51 18.62
N VAL A 149 -2.15 6.47 18.13
CA VAL A 149 -1.36 6.56 16.90
C VAL A 149 -2.37 6.75 15.79
N ASP A 150 -2.42 7.94 15.24
CA ASP A 150 -3.27 8.24 14.11
C ASP A 150 -3.01 7.16 13.02
N ARG A 151 -4.09 6.59 12.49
CA ARG A 151 -4.06 5.64 11.38
C ARG A 151 -3.20 6.15 10.21
N CYS A 152 -3.18 7.46 9.98
CA CYS A 152 -2.33 8.12 8.98
C CYS A 152 -0.85 7.94 9.26
N ASP A 153 -0.45 8.04 10.53
CA ASP A 153 0.94 7.88 10.94
C ASP A 153 1.41 6.44 10.78
N SER A 154 0.57 5.49 11.18
CA SER A 154 0.85 4.06 11.00
C SER A 154 1.00 3.70 9.51
N ALA A 155 0.07 4.16 8.66
CA ALA A 155 0.14 3.95 7.22
C ALA A 155 1.41 4.56 6.62
N ARG A 156 1.78 5.78 7.01
CA ARG A 156 2.99 6.45 6.52
C ARG A 156 4.28 5.72 6.90
N ILE A 157 4.39 5.28 8.16
CA ILE A 157 5.57 4.55 8.65
C ILE A 157 5.69 3.21 7.92
N ALA A 158 4.60 2.47 7.80
CA ALA A 158 4.57 1.21 7.08
C ALA A 158 4.91 1.39 5.60
N CYS A 159 4.32 2.38 4.92
CA CYS A 159 4.66 2.71 3.53
C CYS A 159 6.16 3.02 3.38
N ALA A 160 6.73 3.83 4.27
CA ALA A 160 8.14 4.20 4.18
C ALA A 160 9.06 2.98 4.33
N ALA A 161 8.79 2.09 5.29
CA ALA A 161 9.57 0.88 5.50
C ALA A 161 9.47 -0.10 4.33
N THR A 162 8.23 -0.39 3.89
CA THR A 162 7.98 -1.34 2.81
C THR A 162 8.55 -0.86 1.49
N VAL A 163 8.31 0.41 1.16
CA VAL A 163 8.86 0.99 -0.08
C VAL A 163 10.39 1.03 -0.05
N ALA A 164 11.01 1.36 1.09
CA ALA A 164 12.46 1.30 1.21
C ALA A 164 12.97 -0.13 0.95
N SER A 165 12.32 -1.15 1.51
CA SER A 165 12.65 -2.55 1.26
C SER A 165 12.48 -2.93 -0.22
N MET A 166 11.37 -2.56 -0.85
CA MET A 166 11.13 -2.78 -2.30
C MET A 166 12.15 -2.09 -3.20
N LEU A 167 12.77 -1.01 -2.72
CA LEU A 167 13.83 -0.27 -3.41
C LEU A 167 15.24 -0.82 -3.13
N ASP A 168 15.38 -2.01 -2.55
CA ASP A 168 16.64 -2.64 -2.18
C ASP A 168 17.48 -1.79 -1.21
N ALA A 169 16.83 -1.04 -0.31
CA ALA A 169 17.51 -0.28 0.72
C ALA A 169 18.14 -1.21 1.76
N SER A 170 19.31 -0.79 2.30
CA SER A 170 19.93 -1.52 3.40
C SER A 170 19.08 -1.49 4.67
N PRO A 171 19.27 -2.43 5.61
CA PRO A 171 18.55 -2.40 6.89
C PRO A 171 18.66 -1.05 7.63
N THR A 172 19.82 -0.42 7.57
CA THR A 172 20.04 0.91 8.14
C THR A 172 19.21 2.00 7.47
N GLN A 173 19.07 1.93 6.15
CA GLN A 173 18.24 2.86 5.37
C GLN A 173 16.74 2.63 5.64
N ILE A 174 16.31 1.37 5.77
CA ILE A 174 14.93 1.05 6.15
C ILE A 174 14.62 1.62 7.55
N ALA A 175 15.49 1.39 8.53
CA ALA A 175 15.35 1.96 9.87
C ALA A 175 15.33 3.51 9.83
N LEU A 176 16.17 4.13 9.00
CA LEU A 176 16.13 5.58 8.78
C LEU A 176 14.79 6.04 8.21
N ALA A 177 14.26 5.34 7.20
CA ALA A 177 12.96 5.67 6.62
C ALA A 177 11.84 5.61 7.67
N GLN A 178 11.83 4.60 8.52
CA GLN A 178 10.87 4.47 9.62
C GLN A 178 10.98 5.64 10.61
N ARG A 179 12.19 5.98 11.04
CA ARG A 179 12.45 7.09 11.97
C ARG A 179 12.03 8.42 11.38
N LEU A 180 12.35 8.70 10.13
CA LEU A 180 11.93 9.92 9.44
C LEU A 180 10.41 9.99 9.28
N ALA A 181 9.76 8.87 8.98
CA ALA A 181 8.31 8.80 8.89
C ALA A 181 7.65 9.04 10.25
N ALA A 182 8.19 8.47 11.32
CA ALA A 182 7.72 8.69 12.68
C ALA A 182 7.93 10.13 13.14
N ALA A 183 9.08 10.74 12.86
CA ALA A 183 9.37 12.14 13.20
C ALA A 183 8.43 13.14 12.49
N ALA A 184 7.88 12.74 11.37
CA ALA A 184 6.89 13.55 10.62
C ALA A 184 5.46 13.44 11.18
N SER A 185 5.25 12.68 12.26
CA SER A 185 3.95 12.58 12.96
C SER A 185 3.62 13.90 13.64
N ARG A 186 2.33 14.23 13.66
CA ARG A 186 1.86 15.40 14.42
C ARG A 186 2.00 15.09 15.91
N VAL A 187 2.77 15.90 16.61
CA VAL A 187 2.80 15.91 18.07
C VAL A 187 1.56 16.68 18.51
N ASN A 188 0.64 16.00 19.19
CA ASN A 188 -0.53 16.57 19.86
C ASN A 188 -1.42 17.49 19.00
N GLY A 189 -2.47 16.95 18.46
CA GLY A 189 -3.60 17.71 17.94
C GLY A 189 -4.90 17.06 18.39
N ASP A 190 -5.90 17.88 18.68
CA ASP A 190 -7.27 17.43 18.91
C ASP A 190 -7.66 16.41 17.82
N ALA A 191 -8.51 15.46 18.19
CA ALA A 191 -9.02 14.43 17.26
C ALA A 191 -9.82 15.10 16.12
N VAL A 192 -9.10 15.54 15.10
CA VAL A 192 -9.68 16.08 13.89
C VAL A 192 -10.02 14.92 12.97
N THR A 193 -11.26 14.86 12.51
CA THR A 193 -11.65 13.91 11.46
C THR A 193 -10.72 14.10 10.25
N PRO A 194 -9.97 13.08 9.85
CA PRO A 194 -9.02 13.22 8.76
C PRO A 194 -9.76 13.55 7.45
N PRO A 195 -9.21 14.43 6.59
CA PRO A 195 -9.83 14.76 5.32
C PRO A 195 -9.88 13.51 4.41
N PRO A 196 -10.81 13.43 3.45
CA PRO A 196 -10.98 12.23 2.60
C PRO A 196 -9.73 11.76 1.86
N TRP A 197 -8.76 12.65 1.63
CA TRP A 197 -7.49 12.37 0.94
C TRP A 197 -6.33 12.02 1.87
N TRP A 198 -6.58 11.87 3.18
CA TRP A 198 -5.53 11.62 4.17
C TRP A 198 -4.67 10.39 3.86
N LEU A 199 -5.29 9.34 3.33
CA LEU A 199 -4.59 8.10 2.99
C LEU A 199 -3.65 8.30 1.80
N GLY A 200 -4.05 9.10 0.82
CA GLY A 200 -3.19 9.50 -0.30
C GLY A 200 -1.95 10.24 0.19
N GLU A 201 -2.10 11.19 1.11
CA GLU A 201 -0.98 11.94 1.69
C GLU A 201 -0.04 11.01 2.48
N ALA A 202 -0.59 10.09 3.29
CA ALA A 202 0.22 9.12 4.04
C ALA A 202 1.05 8.23 3.10
N ASN A 203 0.46 7.73 2.02
CA ASN A 203 1.12 6.91 1.01
C ASN A 203 2.21 7.69 0.27
N ALA A 204 1.88 8.88 -0.26
CA ALA A 204 2.83 9.72 -0.98
C ALA A 204 4.04 10.11 -0.12
N ARG A 205 3.77 10.48 1.12
CA ARG A 205 4.82 10.87 2.06
C ARG A 205 5.71 9.70 2.44
N GLY A 206 5.14 8.51 2.64
CA GLY A 206 5.89 7.27 2.84
C GLY A 206 6.83 6.97 1.68
N VAL A 207 6.36 7.05 0.44
CA VAL A 207 7.20 6.86 -0.76
C VAL A 207 8.33 7.89 -0.83
N ARG A 208 8.04 9.18 -0.61
CA ARG A 208 9.07 10.24 -0.60
C ARG A 208 10.15 10.00 0.44
N ILE A 209 9.75 9.62 1.66
CA ILE A 209 10.67 9.34 2.76
C ILE A 209 11.56 8.13 2.44
N ALA A 210 11.01 7.07 1.86
CA ALA A 210 11.78 5.90 1.43
C ALA A 210 12.84 6.26 0.38
N LEU A 211 12.47 7.06 -0.62
CA LEU A 211 13.40 7.55 -1.64
C LEU A 211 14.51 8.43 -1.04
N LEU A 212 14.18 9.30 -0.09
CA LEU A 212 15.15 10.12 0.62
C LEU A 212 16.12 9.27 1.45
N ALA A 213 15.61 8.31 2.22
CA ALA A 213 16.43 7.43 3.04
C ALA A 213 17.40 6.58 2.20
N ARG A 214 16.98 6.19 0.98
CA ARG A 214 17.85 5.49 0.03
C ARG A 214 18.95 6.36 -0.55
N SER A 215 18.74 7.67 -0.74
CA SER A 215 19.73 8.57 -1.33
C SER A 215 20.95 8.90 -0.44
N THR A 216 21.01 8.40 0.78
CA THR A 216 22.17 8.06 1.64
C THR A 216 23.13 9.13 2.14
N PHE A 217 22.84 10.37 2.06
CA PHE A 217 23.69 11.38 2.71
C PHE A 217 23.06 12.01 3.96
N LEU A 218 21.90 11.51 4.37
CA LEU A 218 21.24 11.97 5.58
C LEU A 218 21.70 11.11 6.74
N GLU A 219 22.59 11.65 7.57
CA GLU A 219 22.71 11.19 8.94
C GLU A 219 21.36 11.34 9.63
N ALA A 220 20.97 10.35 10.42
CA ALA A 220 19.72 10.46 11.18
C ALA A 220 19.76 11.78 11.97
N PRO A 221 18.68 12.60 11.92
CA PRO A 221 18.64 13.82 12.70
C PRO A 221 18.98 13.51 14.15
N ALA A 222 19.88 14.31 14.75
CA ALA A 222 20.28 14.14 16.16
C ALA A 222 19.08 14.22 17.14
N ALA A 223 17.98 14.83 16.70
CA ALA A 223 16.69 14.88 17.37
C ALA A 223 15.70 13.85 16.77
N ALA A 224 16.16 12.64 16.47
CA ALA A 224 15.20 11.57 16.21
C ALA A 224 14.28 11.39 17.43
N PRO A 225 12.96 11.12 17.22
CA PRO A 225 12.07 10.82 18.33
C PRO A 225 12.75 9.78 19.22
N ASP A 226 12.69 10.00 20.54
CA ASP A 226 13.29 9.11 21.52
C ASP A 226 13.06 7.65 21.13
N GLU A 227 14.06 6.80 21.39
CA GLU A 227 13.90 5.35 21.27
C GLU A 227 12.66 4.86 22.00
N HIS A 228 12.26 5.52 23.09
CA HIS A 228 10.98 5.34 23.77
C HIS A 228 9.76 5.58 22.88
N PHE A 229 9.80 6.53 21.94
CA PHE A 229 8.70 6.78 21.01
C PHE A 229 8.57 5.66 19.99
N LEU A 230 9.68 5.09 19.54
CA LEU A 230 9.68 3.92 18.65
C LEU A 230 9.38 2.62 19.43
N GLN A 231 9.84 2.52 20.68
CA GLN A 231 9.55 1.39 21.57
C GLN A 231 8.11 1.39 22.08
N ALA A 232 7.52 2.56 22.38
CA ALA A 232 6.11 2.67 22.71
C ALA A 232 5.17 2.31 21.54
N ARG A 233 5.69 2.32 20.30
CA ARG A 233 4.99 1.85 19.10
C ARG A 233 5.29 0.39 18.76
N GLY A 234 5.89 -0.35 19.70
CA GLY A 234 6.47 -1.66 19.47
C GLY A 234 7.71 -1.52 18.59
N SER A 235 8.86 -2.05 19.02
CA SER A 235 9.98 -2.18 18.10
C SER A 235 9.43 -2.88 16.87
N LEU A 236 9.61 -2.28 15.71
CA LEU A 236 9.32 -2.89 14.42
C LEU A 236 10.36 -4.00 14.13
N ASP A 237 10.69 -4.77 15.14
CA ASP A 237 11.19 -6.12 14.97
C ASP A 237 10.03 -6.83 14.28
N LEU A 238 10.23 -7.16 13.02
CA LEU A 238 9.29 -7.90 12.20
C LEU A 238 8.75 -9.05 13.03
N LEU A 239 7.58 -8.84 13.66
CA LEU A 239 6.89 -9.89 14.37
C LEU A 239 6.66 -11.00 13.36
N PRO A 240 6.88 -12.26 13.73
CA PRO A 240 6.66 -13.37 12.81
C PRO A 240 5.26 -13.26 12.23
N ALA A 241 5.13 -13.54 10.95
CA ALA A 241 3.93 -13.44 10.11
C ALA A 241 2.68 -14.17 10.66
N ALA A 242 2.77 -14.78 11.83
CA ALA A 242 1.73 -15.56 12.49
C ALA A 242 0.39 -14.84 12.74
N VAL A 243 0.28 -13.55 12.42
CA VAL A 243 -0.90 -12.75 12.81
C VAL A 243 -1.83 -12.44 11.62
N VAL A 244 -1.41 -12.63 10.38
CA VAL A 244 -2.32 -12.57 9.22
C VAL A 244 -3.12 -13.89 9.07
N ALA A 245 -2.70 -14.93 9.77
CA ALA A 245 -3.20 -16.30 9.64
C ALA A 245 -4.53 -16.61 10.33
N HIS A 246 -5.42 -15.64 10.51
CA HIS A 246 -6.81 -16.01 10.79
C HIS A 246 -7.48 -16.29 9.46
N SER A 247 -7.84 -17.54 9.24
CA SER A 247 -8.57 -18.03 8.07
C SER A 247 -9.62 -17.02 7.62
N LEU A 248 -9.49 -16.54 6.38
CA LEU A 248 -10.55 -15.75 5.76
C LEU A 248 -11.86 -16.56 5.88
N ASP A 249 -12.89 -15.93 6.43
CA ASP A 249 -14.23 -16.47 6.31
C ASP A 249 -14.57 -16.53 4.80
N MET A 250 -14.87 -17.72 4.31
CA MET A 250 -15.21 -17.97 2.90
C MET A 250 -16.33 -17.03 2.41
N ALA A 251 -17.26 -16.66 3.29
CA ALA A 251 -18.33 -15.72 2.97
C ALA A 251 -17.79 -14.28 2.78
N ALA A 252 -16.81 -13.85 3.58
CA ALA A 252 -16.17 -12.54 3.41
C ALA A 252 -15.35 -12.49 2.11
N ALA A 253 -14.58 -13.52 1.81
CA ALA A 253 -13.83 -13.64 0.56
C ALA A 253 -14.75 -13.58 -0.67
N GLY A 254 -15.91 -14.27 -0.62
CA GLY A 254 -16.93 -14.20 -1.66
C GLY A 254 -17.47 -12.78 -1.85
N ARG A 255 -17.86 -12.10 -0.78
CA ARG A 255 -18.37 -10.71 -0.85
C ARG A 255 -17.33 -9.73 -1.44
N ILE A 256 -16.07 -9.83 -1.06
CA ILE A 256 -15.00 -9.00 -1.59
C ILE A 256 -14.84 -9.22 -3.08
N ARG A 257 -14.79 -10.47 -3.50
CA ARG A 257 -14.68 -10.82 -4.91
C ARG A 257 -15.88 -10.30 -5.73
N ASP A 258 -17.08 -10.49 -5.26
CA ASP A 258 -18.30 -10.05 -5.96
C ASP A 258 -18.35 -8.51 -6.07
N ARG A 259 -17.96 -7.80 -5.02
CA ARG A 259 -17.82 -6.33 -5.03
C ARG A 259 -16.79 -5.87 -6.05
N PHE A 260 -15.64 -6.53 -6.11
CA PHE A 260 -14.60 -6.22 -7.09
C PHE A 260 -15.12 -6.44 -8.53
N LEU A 261 -15.74 -7.57 -8.82
CA LEU A 261 -16.26 -7.86 -10.14
C LEU A 261 -17.35 -6.86 -10.56
N ALA A 262 -18.20 -6.44 -9.63
CA ALA A 262 -19.21 -5.41 -9.86
C ALA A 262 -18.55 -4.05 -10.16
N SER A 263 -17.53 -3.65 -9.39
CA SER A 263 -16.82 -2.38 -9.60
C SER A 263 -16.11 -2.34 -10.96
N VAL A 264 -15.47 -3.43 -11.35
CA VAL A 264 -14.84 -3.56 -12.67
C VAL A 264 -15.87 -3.45 -13.80
N THR A 265 -17.01 -4.14 -13.68
CA THR A 265 -18.06 -4.09 -14.69
C THR A 265 -18.67 -2.69 -14.84
N THR A 266 -18.76 -1.95 -13.74
CA THR A 266 -19.33 -0.59 -13.74
C THR A 266 -18.35 0.43 -14.31
N HIS A 267 -17.04 0.25 -14.04
CA HIS A 267 -16.06 1.28 -14.33
C HIS A 267 -15.37 1.14 -15.69
N PHE A 268 -15.20 -0.08 -16.19
CA PHE A 268 -14.45 -0.36 -17.42
C PHE A 268 -15.37 -0.75 -18.58
N PRO A 269 -14.95 -0.45 -19.84
CA PRO A 269 -15.63 -0.97 -21.04
C PRO A 269 -15.74 -2.51 -21.00
N PRO A 270 -16.80 -3.11 -21.57
CA PRO A 270 -17.06 -4.56 -21.43
C PRO A 270 -15.87 -5.45 -21.80
N VAL A 271 -15.19 -5.16 -22.90
CA VAL A 271 -14.03 -5.96 -23.36
C VAL A 271 -12.86 -5.87 -22.35
N GLN A 272 -12.63 -4.70 -21.80
CA GLN A 272 -11.58 -4.51 -20.80
C GLN A 272 -11.97 -5.15 -19.45
N ALA A 273 -13.20 -5.00 -19.04
CA ALA A 273 -13.74 -5.63 -17.84
C ALA A 273 -13.55 -7.16 -17.86
N GLU A 274 -13.86 -7.81 -18.97
CA GLU A 274 -13.68 -9.27 -19.11
C GLU A 274 -12.18 -9.66 -19.04
N LYS A 275 -11.27 -8.88 -19.60
CA LYS A 275 -9.83 -9.13 -19.50
C LYS A 275 -9.34 -9.02 -18.06
N ILE A 276 -9.80 -8.00 -17.32
CA ILE A 276 -9.44 -7.81 -15.89
C ILE A 276 -9.96 -8.99 -15.07
N LYS A 277 -11.24 -9.37 -15.26
CA LYS A 277 -11.85 -10.51 -14.56
C LYS A 277 -11.09 -11.80 -14.83
N ALA A 278 -10.79 -12.09 -16.10
CA ALA A 278 -10.07 -13.31 -16.49
C ALA A 278 -8.65 -13.37 -15.89
N ALA A 279 -7.95 -12.23 -15.79
CA ALA A 279 -6.63 -12.19 -15.21
C ALA A 279 -6.64 -12.40 -13.69
N ILE A 280 -7.68 -11.92 -13.00
CA ILE A 280 -7.74 -11.92 -11.52
C ILE A 280 -8.37 -13.20 -10.97
N LEU A 281 -9.35 -13.79 -11.66
CA LEU A 281 -10.04 -14.99 -11.17
C LEU A 281 -9.19 -16.26 -11.24
N ASP A 282 -8.23 -16.32 -12.15
CA ASP A 282 -7.25 -17.41 -12.20
C ASP A 282 -6.05 -17.04 -11.30
N ARG A 283 -6.09 -17.51 -10.06
CA ARG A 283 -5.07 -17.18 -9.06
C ARG A 283 -3.66 -17.58 -9.48
N THR A 284 -3.47 -18.76 -10.04
CA THR A 284 -2.15 -19.23 -10.47
C THR A 284 -1.59 -18.34 -11.58
N ARG A 285 -2.44 -17.99 -12.54
CA ARG A 285 -2.07 -17.10 -13.63
C ARG A 285 -1.79 -15.68 -13.13
N MET A 286 -2.62 -15.18 -12.21
CA MET A 286 -2.43 -13.86 -11.60
C MET A 286 -1.11 -13.75 -10.85
N ASP A 287 -0.78 -14.74 -10.03
CA ASP A 287 0.46 -14.75 -9.23
C ASP A 287 1.72 -14.67 -10.12
N ALA A 288 1.70 -15.33 -11.28
CA ALA A 288 2.80 -15.31 -12.24
C ALA A 288 2.82 -14.08 -13.15
N LEU A 289 1.74 -13.28 -13.17
CA LEU A 289 1.63 -12.12 -14.05
C LEU A 289 2.61 -11.00 -13.62
N PRO A 290 3.39 -10.40 -14.52
CA PRO A 290 4.14 -9.19 -14.23
C PRO A 290 3.22 -8.08 -13.71
N ILE A 291 3.62 -7.39 -12.64
CA ILE A 291 2.77 -6.38 -12.00
C ILE A 291 2.39 -5.24 -12.96
N ASN A 292 3.30 -4.82 -13.81
CA ASN A 292 3.02 -3.80 -14.83
C ASN A 292 1.97 -4.27 -15.86
N GLU A 293 1.83 -5.56 -16.11
CA GLU A 293 0.78 -6.08 -16.98
C GLU A 293 -0.57 -6.03 -16.28
N LEU A 294 -0.65 -6.43 -15.00
CA LEU A 294 -1.88 -6.29 -14.21
C LEU A 294 -2.33 -4.83 -14.17
N ILE A 295 -1.42 -3.90 -13.89
CA ILE A 295 -1.74 -2.46 -13.87
C ILE A 295 -2.19 -1.99 -15.26
N SER A 296 -1.53 -2.46 -16.34
CA SER A 296 -1.91 -2.12 -17.72
C SER A 296 -3.36 -2.49 -18.06
N LEU A 297 -3.84 -3.62 -17.55
CA LEU A 297 -5.23 -4.03 -17.74
C LEU A 297 -6.22 -3.04 -17.11
N THR A 298 -5.83 -2.36 -16.05
CA THR A 298 -6.68 -1.45 -15.27
C THR A 298 -6.53 0.03 -15.63
N VAL A 299 -5.68 0.39 -16.58
CA VAL A 299 -5.51 1.77 -17.07
C VAL A 299 -6.58 2.07 -18.11
N ARG A 300 -7.14 3.28 -18.08
CA ARG A 300 -8.00 3.79 -19.16
C ARG A 300 -7.15 4.36 -20.28
N ASN A 301 -7.41 3.91 -21.47
CA ASN A 301 -6.85 4.49 -22.71
C ASN A 301 -7.65 5.73 -23.13
#